data_e79891bec7a073c05f1bbb4a70e49ebc
#
_entry.id   e79891bec7a073c05f1bbb4a70e49ebc
#
_cell.length_a   1.000
_cell.length_b   1.000
_cell.length_c   1.000
_cell.angle_alpha   90.00
_cell.angle_beta   90.00
_cell.angle_gamma   90.00
#
_symmetry.space_group_name_H-M   'P 1'
#
loop_
_entity.id
_entity.type
_entity.pdbx_description
1 polymer ?
#
loop_
_entity_poly.entity_id
_entity_poly.type
_entity_poly.pdbx_seq_one_letter_code
_entity_poly.pdbx_strand_id
1 'polypeptide(L)'
;MKNRHLSAFMLAARNVVYKALALSLAAAVVQLALLFWQSGSASDFQAIFDVWPDRAYYLGAAVLYALLWRSGVPKGGVNPDYSYRRLRVSETGAALWQVLANVLCFVVYQGFILAARLGFAAIYLKNPTVPVNEMSLFFAAYGNRGLHYLLPLEDWATLLLVTGYILAAGAATAHGSFWARRGKVSGFAVMTLVFILGSGLIANDRTAVVVCAVMALALCAGSCIGLVDRSQDEREGDGAQDGGADGAKI
;
A
#
# COMPACT_ATOMS: atom_id res chain seq x y z
N MET A 1 1.69 27.92 12.15
CA MET A 1 0.87 27.05 11.29
C MET A 1 1.62 25.82 10.78
N LYS A 2 2.91 25.90 10.44
CA LYS A 2 3.76 24.81 9.90
C LYS A 2 3.78 23.53 10.79
N ASN A 3 3.75 23.67 12.11
CA ASN A 3 3.88 22.54 13.05
C ASN A 3 2.60 21.67 13.17
N ARG A 4 1.41 22.17 12.79
CA ARG A 4 0.15 21.42 12.94
C ARG A 4 0.01 20.28 11.92
N HIS A 5 0.41 20.54 10.68
CA HIS A 5 0.37 19.53 9.61
C HIS A 5 1.37 18.41 9.87
N LEU A 6 2.57 18.74 10.34
CA LEU A 6 3.58 17.74 10.72
C LEU A 6 3.10 16.88 11.90
N SER A 7 2.43 17.49 12.88
CA SER A 7 1.85 16.76 14.01
C SER A 7 0.74 15.81 13.59
N ALA A 8 -0.09 16.19 12.61
CA ALA A 8 -1.13 15.32 12.05
C ALA A 8 -0.51 14.12 11.31
N PHE A 9 0.52 14.35 10.50
CA PHE A 9 1.28 13.27 9.86
C PHE A 9 1.93 12.32 10.88
N MET A 10 2.60 12.87 11.90
CA MET A 10 3.23 12.06 12.96
C MET A 10 2.20 11.23 13.72
N LEU A 11 0.99 11.75 13.96
CA LEU A 11 -0.09 11.00 14.61
C LEU A 11 -0.59 9.86 13.72
N ALA A 12 -0.79 10.11 12.43
CA ALA A 12 -1.17 9.09 11.46
C ALA A 12 -0.09 7.99 11.37
N ALA A 13 1.17 8.40 11.23
CA ALA A 13 2.31 7.50 11.11
C ALA A 13 2.52 6.65 12.38
N ARG A 14 2.44 7.24 13.58
CA ARG A 14 2.64 6.55 14.86
C ARG A 14 1.77 5.31 15.01
N ASN A 15 0.53 5.38 14.57
CA ASN A 15 -0.44 4.29 14.74
C ASN A 15 -0.17 3.09 13.82
N VAL A 16 0.58 3.30 12.73
CA VAL A 16 0.68 2.35 11.64
C VAL A 16 2.11 1.89 11.38
N VAL A 17 3.10 2.78 11.49
CA VAL A 17 4.49 2.55 11.04
C VAL A 17 5.11 1.34 11.72
N TYR A 18 5.01 1.19 13.04
CA TYR A 18 5.62 0.05 13.72
C TYR A 18 5.06 -1.30 13.28
N LYS A 19 3.74 -1.36 13.04
CA LYS A 19 3.07 -2.58 12.57
C LYS A 19 3.45 -2.88 11.12
N ALA A 20 3.50 -1.85 10.28
CA ALA A 20 3.90 -1.97 8.89
C ALA A 20 5.36 -2.40 8.76
N LEU A 21 6.28 -1.83 9.58
CA LEU A 21 7.69 -2.24 9.63
C LEU A 21 7.85 -3.69 10.08
N ALA A 22 7.17 -4.08 11.18
CA ALA A 22 7.22 -5.46 11.68
C ALA A 22 6.70 -6.46 10.64
N LEU A 23 5.59 -6.12 9.96
CA LEU A 23 5.03 -6.95 8.90
C LEU A 23 5.98 -7.00 7.68
N SER A 24 6.56 -5.88 7.28
CA SER A 24 7.49 -5.81 6.15
C SER A 24 8.75 -6.65 6.42
N LEU A 25 9.28 -6.58 7.64
CA LEU A 25 10.41 -7.40 8.06
C LEU A 25 10.04 -8.89 8.08
N ALA A 26 8.89 -9.25 8.66
CA ALA A 26 8.41 -10.63 8.69
C ALA A 26 8.22 -11.18 7.26
N ALA A 27 7.61 -10.39 6.37
CA ALA A 27 7.44 -10.75 4.96
C ALA A 27 8.79 -10.94 4.25
N ALA A 28 9.78 -10.08 4.51
CA ALA A 28 11.13 -10.22 3.96
C ALA A 28 11.83 -11.50 4.43
N VAL A 29 11.68 -11.86 5.71
CA VAL A 29 12.21 -13.12 6.26
C VAL A 29 11.55 -14.33 5.62
N VAL A 30 10.21 -14.32 5.48
CA VAL A 30 9.46 -15.37 4.79
C VAL A 30 9.91 -15.47 3.33
N GLN A 31 10.10 -14.34 2.67
CA GLN A 31 10.58 -14.28 1.29
C GLN A 31 11.97 -14.94 1.15
N LEU A 32 12.91 -14.60 2.04
CA LEU A 32 14.24 -15.21 2.07
C LEU A 32 14.16 -16.72 2.31
N ALA A 33 13.35 -17.17 3.27
CA ALA A 33 13.18 -18.59 3.56
C ALA A 33 12.63 -19.38 2.34
N LEU A 34 11.65 -18.79 1.63
CA LEU A 34 11.10 -19.40 0.42
C LEU A 34 12.12 -19.46 -0.72
N LEU A 35 12.92 -18.40 -0.91
CA LEU A 35 13.97 -18.37 -1.94
C LEU A 35 15.04 -19.44 -1.66
N PHE A 36 15.49 -19.57 -0.41
CA PHE A 36 16.45 -20.61 -0.04
C PHE A 36 15.85 -22.02 -0.18
N TRP A 37 14.60 -22.20 0.19
CA TRP A 37 13.92 -23.49 0.01
C TRP A 37 13.80 -23.86 -1.47
N GLN A 38 13.42 -22.90 -2.31
CA GLN A 38 13.24 -23.13 -3.75
C GLN A 38 14.57 -23.31 -4.50
N SER A 39 15.64 -22.70 -4.01
CA SER A 39 17.00 -22.85 -4.61
C SER A 39 17.51 -24.29 -4.58
N GLY A 40 17.05 -25.12 -3.66
CA GLY A 40 17.42 -26.55 -3.58
C GLY A 40 16.73 -27.44 -4.62
N SER A 41 15.63 -26.99 -5.24
CA SER A 41 14.84 -27.79 -6.20
C SER A 41 14.73 -27.15 -7.59
N ALA A 42 15.25 -25.93 -7.78
CA ALA A 42 15.14 -25.21 -9.04
C ALA A 42 16.15 -25.73 -10.07
N SER A 43 15.67 -25.89 -11.32
CA SER A 43 16.51 -26.25 -12.47
C SER A 43 17.31 -25.06 -12.99
N ASP A 44 16.73 -23.85 -12.90
CA ASP A 44 17.27 -22.61 -13.41
C ASP A 44 17.22 -21.51 -12.37
N PHE A 45 18.15 -20.53 -12.45
CA PHE A 45 18.18 -19.40 -11.54
C PHE A 45 16.89 -18.57 -11.56
N GLN A 46 16.27 -18.42 -12.74
CA GLN A 46 15.00 -17.70 -12.88
C GLN A 46 13.85 -18.41 -12.15
N ALA A 47 13.80 -19.74 -12.18
CA ALA A 47 12.76 -20.53 -11.53
C ALA A 47 12.76 -20.38 -9.99
N ILE A 48 13.88 -19.97 -9.39
CA ILE A 48 13.97 -19.71 -7.94
C ILE A 48 13.04 -18.57 -7.52
N PHE A 49 12.82 -17.59 -8.38
CA PHE A 49 11.99 -16.42 -8.08
C PHE A 49 10.52 -16.59 -8.44
N ASP A 50 10.18 -17.68 -9.16
CA ASP A 50 8.82 -17.91 -9.64
C ASP A 50 7.92 -18.53 -8.56
N VAL A 51 6.61 -18.41 -8.78
CA VAL A 51 5.49 -19.04 -8.10
C VAL A 51 5.38 -18.72 -6.60
N TRP A 52 6.17 -19.33 -5.73
CA TRP A 52 6.00 -19.20 -4.28
C TRP A 52 6.45 -17.87 -3.71
N PRO A 53 7.63 -17.32 -4.10
CA PRO A 53 8.04 -16.00 -3.70
C PRO A 53 7.08 -14.91 -4.16
N ASP A 54 6.52 -15.02 -5.38
CA ASP A 54 5.55 -14.05 -5.87
C ASP A 54 4.21 -14.14 -5.14
N ARG A 55 3.72 -15.35 -4.85
CA ARG A 55 2.51 -15.52 -4.04
C ARG A 55 2.67 -14.96 -2.64
N ALA A 56 3.82 -15.19 -1.99
CA ALA A 56 4.12 -14.64 -0.67
C ALA A 56 4.17 -13.10 -0.69
N TYR A 57 4.70 -12.51 -1.76
CA TYR A 57 4.68 -11.05 -1.96
C TYR A 57 3.25 -10.50 -1.99
N TYR A 58 2.38 -11.05 -2.83
CA TYR A 58 0.99 -10.59 -2.91
C TYR A 58 0.20 -10.82 -1.61
N LEU A 59 0.42 -11.95 -0.95
CA LEU A 59 -0.20 -12.25 0.33
C LEU A 59 0.23 -11.23 1.40
N GLY A 60 1.53 -10.94 1.50
CA GLY A 60 2.06 -9.95 2.42
C GLY A 60 1.52 -8.54 2.14
N ALA A 61 1.42 -8.17 0.86
CA ALA A 61 0.80 -6.90 0.45
C ALA A 61 -0.69 -6.82 0.83
N ALA A 62 -1.45 -7.92 0.67
CA ALA A 62 -2.85 -8.00 1.07
C ALA A 62 -3.02 -7.91 2.59
N VAL A 63 -2.14 -8.55 3.38
CA VAL A 63 -2.13 -8.43 4.84
C VAL A 63 -1.80 -7.00 5.27
N LEU A 64 -0.81 -6.35 4.63
CA LEU A 64 -0.48 -4.94 4.87
C LEU A 64 -1.69 -4.05 4.55
N TYR A 65 -2.34 -4.27 3.42
CA TYR A 65 -3.55 -3.56 3.04
C TYR A 65 -4.65 -3.67 4.10
N ALA A 66 -4.95 -4.88 4.56
CA ALA A 66 -5.96 -5.13 5.60
C ALA A 66 -5.59 -4.47 6.93
N LEU A 67 -4.29 -4.48 7.30
CA LEU A 67 -3.78 -3.82 8.50
C LEU A 67 -3.97 -2.31 8.42
N LEU A 68 -3.64 -1.69 7.30
CA LEU A 68 -3.80 -0.25 7.06
C LEU A 68 -5.27 0.14 7.05
N TRP A 69 -6.13 -0.63 6.40
CA TRP A 69 -7.57 -0.41 6.39
C TRP A 69 -8.16 -0.43 7.80
N ARG A 70 -7.75 -1.41 8.63
CA ARG A 70 -8.24 -1.53 10.03
C ARG A 70 -7.59 -0.54 11.00
N SER A 71 -6.64 0.27 10.57
CA SER A 71 -5.95 1.24 11.44
C SER A 71 -6.89 2.29 12.03
N GLY A 72 -8.02 2.57 11.37
CA GLY A 72 -9.05 3.52 11.83
C GLY A 72 -10.05 2.95 12.84
N VAL A 73 -10.08 1.63 13.06
CA VAL A 73 -11.05 1.02 13.98
C VAL A 73 -10.71 1.38 15.43
N PRO A 74 -11.67 1.93 16.22
CA PRO A 74 -11.45 2.27 17.61
C PRO A 74 -11.01 1.04 18.42
N LYS A 75 -9.92 1.16 19.17
CA LYS A 75 -9.45 0.13 20.10
C LYS A 75 -9.68 0.59 21.54
N GLY A 76 -10.37 -0.23 22.33
CA GLY A 76 -10.52 0.04 23.76
C GLY A 76 -11.35 1.30 24.09
N GLY A 77 -12.33 1.66 23.26
CA GLY A 77 -13.24 2.79 23.53
C GLY A 77 -12.65 4.18 23.23
N VAL A 78 -11.38 4.27 22.84
CA VAL A 78 -10.75 5.56 22.48
C VAL A 78 -10.95 5.79 20.97
N ASN A 79 -11.72 6.82 20.63
CA ASN A 79 -11.91 7.21 19.23
C ASN A 79 -10.72 8.06 18.76
N PRO A 80 -9.96 7.64 17.73
CA PRO A 80 -8.84 8.41 17.22
C PRO A 80 -9.23 9.79 16.69
N ASP A 81 -10.50 10.01 16.30
CA ASP A 81 -11.01 11.30 15.83
C ASP A 81 -10.88 12.41 16.90
N TYR A 82 -10.97 12.08 18.18
CA TYR A 82 -10.79 13.06 19.24
C TYR A 82 -9.39 13.69 19.20
N SER A 83 -8.37 12.90 18.88
CA SER A 83 -6.99 13.38 18.77
C SER A 83 -6.81 14.33 17.57
N TYR A 84 -7.47 14.06 16.44
CA TYR A 84 -7.43 14.94 15.27
C TYR A 84 -8.17 16.25 15.51
N ARG A 85 -9.34 16.22 16.16
CA ARG A 85 -10.10 17.43 16.53
C ARG A 85 -9.30 18.36 17.44
N ARG A 86 -8.52 17.82 18.38
CA ARG A 86 -7.62 18.63 19.23
C ARG A 86 -6.54 19.37 18.47
N LEU A 87 -6.07 18.84 17.36
CA LEU A 87 -5.04 19.49 16.52
C LEU A 87 -5.59 20.63 15.65
N ARG A 88 -6.91 20.84 15.63
CA ARG A 88 -7.59 21.84 14.76
C ARG A 88 -7.15 21.73 13.29
N VAL A 89 -6.89 20.52 12.82
CA VAL A 89 -6.63 20.21 11.42
C VAL A 89 -7.94 19.81 10.78
N SER A 90 -8.18 20.25 9.54
CA SER A 90 -9.37 19.82 8.80
C SER A 90 -9.36 18.31 8.61
N GLU A 91 -10.52 17.66 8.63
CA GLU A 91 -10.64 16.21 8.44
C GLU A 91 -10.04 15.77 7.11
N THR A 92 -10.26 16.58 6.06
CA THR A 92 -9.62 16.40 4.74
C THR A 92 -8.09 16.41 4.83
N GLY A 93 -7.54 17.38 5.58
CA GLY A 93 -6.09 17.46 5.78
C GLY A 93 -5.54 16.25 6.53
N ALA A 94 -6.25 15.77 7.55
CA ALA A 94 -5.87 14.58 8.31
C ALA A 94 -5.94 13.31 7.42
N ALA A 95 -6.99 13.20 6.58
CA ALA A 95 -7.14 12.09 5.65
C ALA A 95 -6.03 12.05 4.59
N LEU A 96 -5.65 13.21 4.02
CA LEU A 96 -4.54 13.31 3.07
C LEU A 96 -3.19 12.91 3.70
N TRP A 97 -2.95 13.34 4.95
CA TRP A 97 -1.76 12.90 5.68
C TRP A 97 -1.76 11.39 5.95
N GLN A 98 -2.93 10.81 6.17
CA GLN A 98 -3.06 9.36 6.30
C GLN A 98 -2.80 8.64 4.97
N VAL A 99 -3.27 9.16 3.83
CA VAL A 99 -2.93 8.65 2.49
C VAL A 99 -1.41 8.61 2.33
N LEU A 100 -0.73 9.73 2.61
CA LEU A 100 0.73 9.80 2.49
C LEU A 100 1.43 8.78 3.39
N ALA A 101 1.01 8.65 4.65
CA ALA A 101 1.57 7.67 5.58
C ALA A 101 1.38 6.23 5.08
N ASN A 102 0.20 5.91 4.54
CA ASN A 102 -0.08 4.58 3.99
C ASN A 102 0.74 4.29 2.73
N VAL A 103 0.87 5.26 1.82
CA VAL A 103 1.74 5.15 0.63
C VAL A 103 3.17 4.86 1.05
N LEU A 104 3.71 5.59 2.03
CA LEU A 104 5.06 5.34 2.54
C LEU A 104 5.21 3.93 3.15
N CYS A 105 4.17 3.39 3.80
CA CYS A 105 4.19 2.01 4.29
C CYS A 105 4.30 0.99 3.16
N PHE A 106 3.61 1.20 2.03
CA PHE A 106 3.74 0.33 0.86
C PHE A 106 5.10 0.46 0.19
N VAL A 107 5.66 1.66 0.09
CA VAL A 107 7.03 1.89 -0.43
C VAL A 107 8.06 1.17 0.43
N VAL A 108 7.93 1.27 1.75
CA VAL A 108 8.82 0.56 2.70
C VAL A 108 8.69 -0.95 2.55
N TYR A 109 7.46 -1.48 2.44
CA TYR A 109 7.22 -2.90 2.19
C TYR A 109 7.92 -3.36 0.91
N GLN A 110 7.75 -2.62 -0.18
CA GLN A 110 8.40 -2.89 -1.47
C GLN A 110 9.94 -2.92 -1.32
N GLY A 111 10.50 -1.94 -0.60
CA GLY A 111 11.93 -1.86 -0.33
C GLY A 111 12.47 -3.06 0.46
N PHE A 112 11.74 -3.54 1.47
CA PHE A 112 12.13 -4.73 2.24
C PHE A 112 12.12 -6.00 1.39
N ILE A 113 11.09 -6.19 0.55
CA ILE A 113 11.01 -7.35 -0.35
C ILE A 113 12.12 -7.30 -1.40
N LEU A 114 12.37 -6.12 -1.97
CA LEU A 114 13.48 -5.92 -2.92
C LEU A 114 14.83 -6.23 -2.28
N ALA A 115 15.08 -5.69 -1.08
CA ALA A 115 16.31 -5.95 -0.34
C ALA A 115 16.48 -7.45 -0.02
N ALA A 116 15.39 -8.17 0.31
CA ALA A 116 15.43 -9.61 0.52
C ALA A 116 15.81 -10.37 -0.76
N ARG A 117 15.22 -10.03 -1.90
CA ARG A 117 15.50 -10.69 -3.19
C ARG A 117 16.94 -10.40 -3.65
N LEU A 118 17.40 -9.15 -3.58
CA LEU A 118 18.77 -8.79 -3.94
C LEU A 118 19.79 -9.39 -2.96
N GLY A 119 19.47 -9.40 -1.66
CA GLY A 119 20.31 -10.01 -0.64
C GLY A 119 20.46 -11.52 -0.86
N PHE A 120 19.36 -12.22 -1.17
CA PHE A 120 19.42 -13.63 -1.56
C PHE A 120 20.31 -13.84 -2.80
N ALA A 121 20.11 -13.06 -3.86
CA ALA A 121 20.90 -13.17 -5.08
C ALA A 121 22.40 -12.97 -4.82
N ALA A 122 22.77 -11.98 -4.00
CA ALA A 122 24.16 -11.72 -3.63
C ALA A 122 24.80 -12.87 -2.80
N ILE A 123 24.01 -13.54 -1.95
CA ILE A 123 24.48 -14.71 -1.19
C ILE A 123 24.60 -15.93 -2.10
N TYR A 124 23.59 -16.15 -2.95
CA TYR A 124 23.53 -17.31 -3.85
C TYR A 124 24.69 -17.32 -4.87
N LEU A 125 25.09 -16.16 -5.39
CA LEU A 125 26.22 -16.04 -6.31
C LEU A 125 27.56 -16.48 -5.72
N LYS A 126 27.72 -16.53 -4.39
CA LYS A 126 28.96 -16.99 -3.76
C LYS A 126 29.11 -18.50 -3.82
N ASN A 127 28.02 -19.26 -3.74
CA ASN A 127 27.98 -20.72 -3.78
C ASN A 127 26.77 -21.19 -4.58
N PRO A 128 26.75 -21.03 -5.91
CA PRO A 128 25.61 -21.35 -6.71
C PRO A 128 25.45 -22.89 -6.85
N THR A 129 24.24 -23.40 -6.68
CA THR A 129 23.89 -24.80 -6.96
C THR A 129 23.69 -25.06 -8.45
N VAL A 130 23.37 -24.01 -9.20
CA VAL A 130 23.22 -23.99 -10.67
C VAL A 130 24.32 -23.11 -11.25
N PRO A 131 24.94 -23.44 -12.41
CA PRO A 131 25.96 -22.59 -13.02
C PRO A 131 25.35 -21.23 -13.39
N VAL A 132 25.77 -20.18 -12.68
CA VAL A 132 25.26 -18.82 -12.80
C VAL A 132 26.45 -17.87 -13.00
N ASN A 133 26.36 -17.02 -14.01
CA ASN A 133 27.27 -15.90 -14.23
C ASN A 133 26.61 -14.59 -13.74
N GLU A 134 27.38 -13.52 -13.53
CA GLU A 134 26.86 -12.19 -13.20
C GLU A 134 25.81 -11.70 -14.22
N MET A 135 26.00 -12.05 -15.50
CA MET A 135 25.00 -11.81 -16.56
C MET A 135 23.69 -12.55 -16.34
N SER A 136 23.71 -13.74 -15.74
CA SER A 136 22.51 -14.52 -15.46
C SER A 136 21.60 -13.83 -14.43
N LEU A 137 22.20 -13.09 -13.49
CA LEU A 137 21.45 -12.28 -12.53
C LEU A 137 20.70 -11.15 -13.24
N PHE A 138 21.35 -10.49 -14.19
CA PHE A 138 20.74 -9.43 -14.99
C PHE A 138 19.58 -9.99 -15.83
N PHE A 139 19.81 -11.12 -16.52
CA PHE A 139 18.75 -11.77 -17.32
C PHE A 139 17.60 -12.30 -16.45
N ALA A 140 17.88 -12.83 -15.26
CA ALA A 140 16.83 -13.26 -14.34
C ALA A 140 16.03 -12.07 -13.80
N ALA A 141 16.70 -10.94 -13.48
CA ALA A 141 16.02 -9.72 -13.09
C ALA A 141 15.14 -9.14 -14.21
N TYR A 142 15.57 -9.28 -15.46
CA TYR A 142 14.84 -8.83 -16.64
C TYR A 142 13.69 -9.78 -17.03
N GLY A 143 13.93 -11.09 -17.01
CA GLY A 143 12.96 -12.12 -17.41
C GLY A 143 11.94 -12.50 -16.33
N ASN A 144 12.28 -12.31 -15.06
CA ASN A 144 11.37 -12.65 -13.96
C ASN A 144 10.38 -11.51 -13.70
N ARG A 145 9.08 -11.77 -13.87
CA ARG A 145 8.01 -10.78 -13.63
C ARG A 145 8.06 -10.16 -12.26
N GLY A 146 8.28 -10.95 -11.22
CA GLY A 146 8.28 -10.45 -9.85
C GLY A 146 9.43 -9.49 -9.57
N LEU A 147 10.63 -9.73 -10.13
CA LEU A 147 11.75 -8.79 -10.05
C LEU A 147 11.52 -7.56 -10.93
N HIS A 148 10.96 -7.74 -12.12
CA HIS A 148 10.63 -6.64 -13.02
C HIS A 148 9.59 -5.69 -12.41
N TYR A 149 8.58 -6.20 -11.71
CA TYR A 149 7.62 -5.35 -10.97
C TYR A 149 8.27 -4.63 -9.77
N LEU A 150 9.27 -5.22 -9.13
CA LEU A 150 9.97 -4.58 -8.02
C LEU A 150 10.97 -3.52 -8.48
N LEU A 151 11.56 -3.70 -9.66
CA LEU A 151 12.58 -2.83 -10.25
C LEU A 151 12.29 -2.60 -11.75
N PRO A 152 11.28 -1.79 -12.10
CA PRO A 152 10.93 -1.50 -13.49
C PRO A 152 11.88 -0.47 -14.09
N LEU A 153 13.14 -0.87 -14.39
CA LEU A 153 14.20 0.05 -14.82
C LEU A 153 14.05 0.51 -16.28
N GLU A 154 13.47 -0.31 -17.14
CA GLU A 154 13.41 -0.02 -18.60
C GLU A 154 12.00 0.23 -19.11
N ASP A 155 10.97 -0.29 -18.46
CA ASP A 155 9.58 -0.18 -18.92
C ASP A 155 8.82 0.87 -18.12
N TRP A 156 8.65 2.05 -18.73
CA TRP A 156 7.87 3.13 -18.13
C TRP A 156 6.41 2.72 -17.84
N ALA A 157 5.83 1.78 -18.61
CA ALA A 157 4.47 1.33 -18.38
C ALA A 157 4.36 0.51 -17.08
N THR A 158 5.33 -0.37 -16.83
CA THR A 158 5.42 -1.12 -15.58
C THR A 158 5.73 -0.20 -14.39
N LEU A 159 6.60 0.80 -14.56
CA LEU A 159 6.85 1.82 -13.53
C LEU A 159 5.56 2.57 -13.16
N LEU A 160 4.79 2.98 -14.17
CA LEU A 160 3.51 3.66 -13.97
C LEU A 160 2.50 2.75 -13.26
N LEU A 161 2.45 1.47 -13.63
CA LEU A 161 1.58 0.47 -13.00
C LEU A 161 1.90 0.29 -11.52
N VAL A 162 3.16 0.04 -11.19
CA VAL A 162 3.61 -0.18 -9.80
C VAL A 162 3.37 1.06 -8.95
N THR A 163 3.73 2.24 -9.47
CA THR A 163 3.47 3.52 -8.80
C THR A 163 1.97 3.73 -8.60
N GLY A 164 1.17 3.46 -9.63
CA GLY A 164 -0.29 3.53 -9.58
C GLY A 164 -0.88 2.60 -8.52
N TYR A 165 -0.38 1.37 -8.40
CA TYR A 165 -0.83 0.42 -7.36
C TYR A 165 -0.50 0.90 -5.95
N ILE A 166 0.71 1.41 -5.72
CA ILE A 166 1.12 1.93 -4.42
C ILE A 166 0.24 3.13 -4.02
N LEU A 167 0.00 4.04 -4.95
CA LEU A 167 -0.85 5.22 -4.72
C LEU A 167 -2.31 4.81 -4.49
N ALA A 168 -2.86 3.93 -5.33
CA ALA A 168 -4.23 3.43 -5.20
C ALA A 168 -4.43 2.67 -3.88
N ALA A 169 -3.51 1.79 -3.51
CA ALA A 169 -3.55 1.06 -2.25
C ALA A 169 -3.49 2.01 -1.04
N GLY A 170 -2.60 3.01 -1.06
CA GLY A 170 -2.48 4.01 -0.01
C GLY A 170 -3.74 4.86 0.15
N ALA A 171 -4.32 5.35 -0.95
CA ALA A 171 -5.54 6.14 -0.96
C ALA A 171 -6.77 5.32 -0.52
N ALA A 172 -6.92 4.11 -1.08
CA ALA A 172 -8.05 3.24 -0.79
C ALA A 172 -8.04 2.73 0.67
N THR A 173 -6.85 2.43 1.23
CA THR A 173 -6.74 2.06 2.65
C THR A 173 -7.04 3.23 3.58
N ALA A 174 -6.66 4.45 3.24
CA ALA A 174 -7.02 5.65 4.00
C ALA A 174 -8.53 5.90 3.93
N HIS A 175 -9.12 5.83 2.74
CA HIS A 175 -10.57 5.90 2.53
C HIS A 175 -11.31 4.80 3.31
N GLY A 176 -10.80 3.55 3.26
CA GLY A 176 -11.35 2.43 4.02
C GLY A 176 -11.28 2.65 5.54
N SER A 177 -10.17 3.18 6.06
CA SER A 177 -10.01 3.47 7.48
C SER A 177 -10.92 4.61 7.94
N PHE A 178 -11.18 5.61 7.10
CA PHE A 178 -12.11 6.70 7.34
C PHE A 178 -13.56 6.18 7.50
N TRP A 179 -14.00 5.26 6.63
CA TRP A 179 -15.32 4.64 6.73
C TRP A 179 -15.42 3.63 7.88
N ALA A 180 -14.34 2.88 8.15
CA ALA A 180 -14.31 1.94 9.26
C ALA A 180 -14.47 2.62 10.63
N ARG A 181 -13.99 3.87 10.79
CA ARG A 181 -14.25 4.71 11.98
C ARG A 181 -15.73 4.97 12.21
N ARG A 182 -16.53 5.01 11.16
CA ARG A 182 -17.96 5.25 11.16
C ARG A 182 -18.80 3.95 11.13
N GLY A 183 -18.15 2.80 11.31
CA GLY A 183 -18.82 1.48 11.27
C GLY A 183 -19.31 1.07 9.88
N LYS A 184 -18.84 1.72 8.82
CA LYS A 184 -19.24 1.43 7.44
C LYS A 184 -18.09 0.79 6.66
N VAL A 185 -18.43 -0.02 5.66
CA VAL A 185 -17.44 -0.64 4.75
C VAL A 185 -17.31 0.23 3.52
N SER A 186 -16.05 0.51 3.13
CA SER A 186 -15.77 1.26 1.91
C SER A 186 -15.77 0.35 0.68
N GLY A 187 -16.68 0.58 -0.26
CA GLY A 187 -16.72 -0.11 -1.54
C GLY A 187 -15.44 0.12 -2.37
N PHE A 188 -14.91 1.34 -2.39
CA PHE A 188 -13.65 1.65 -3.08
C PHE A 188 -12.46 0.86 -2.53
N ALA A 189 -12.38 0.67 -1.21
CA ALA A 189 -11.30 -0.12 -0.63
C ALA A 189 -11.39 -1.58 -1.05
N VAL A 190 -12.60 -2.16 -1.07
CA VAL A 190 -12.81 -3.54 -1.56
C VAL A 190 -12.47 -3.66 -3.04
N MET A 191 -13.00 -2.75 -3.88
CA MET A 191 -12.73 -2.75 -5.33
C MET A 191 -11.24 -2.64 -5.63
N THR A 192 -10.52 -1.76 -4.95
CA THR A 192 -9.07 -1.59 -5.16
C THR A 192 -8.30 -2.84 -4.77
N LEU A 193 -8.65 -3.49 -3.66
CA LEU A 193 -8.01 -4.75 -3.27
C LEU A 193 -8.22 -5.85 -4.31
N VAL A 194 -9.47 -6.05 -4.73
CA VAL A 194 -9.82 -7.05 -5.75
C VAL A 194 -9.13 -6.74 -7.08
N PHE A 195 -9.07 -5.46 -7.47
CA PHE A 195 -8.39 -5.03 -8.67
C PHE A 195 -6.89 -5.32 -8.63
N ILE A 196 -6.19 -4.95 -7.53
CA ILE A 196 -4.73 -5.19 -7.39
C ILE A 196 -4.43 -6.70 -7.43
N LEU A 197 -5.22 -7.52 -6.72
CA LEU A 197 -5.01 -8.97 -6.72
C LEU A 197 -5.35 -9.62 -8.08
N GLY A 198 -6.40 -9.14 -8.76
CA GLY A 198 -6.85 -9.68 -10.04
C GLY A 198 -6.00 -9.23 -11.22
N SER A 199 -5.46 -8.03 -11.18
CA SER A 199 -4.67 -7.46 -12.28
C SER A 199 -3.35 -8.20 -12.54
N GLY A 200 -2.77 -8.83 -11.53
CA GLY A 200 -1.62 -9.72 -11.70
C GLY A 200 -1.88 -10.91 -12.61
N LEU A 201 -3.15 -11.30 -12.78
CA LEU A 201 -3.56 -12.36 -13.72
C LEU A 201 -3.80 -11.83 -15.13
N ILE A 202 -4.12 -10.55 -15.28
CA ILE A 202 -4.58 -9.94 -16.55
C ILE A 202 -3.45 -9.17 -17.24
N ALA A 203 -2.51 -8.60 -16.51
CA ALA A 203 -1.44 -7.75 -17.03
C ALA A 203 -0.33 -8.58 -17.74
N ASN A 204 -0.71 -9.31 -18.80
CA ASN A 204 0.22 -10.14 -19.57
C ASN A 204 0.86 -9.38 -20.72
N ASP A 205 0.15 -8.41 -21.30
CA ASP A 205 0.56 -7.63 -22.45
C ASP A 205 0.80 -6.17 -22.06
N ARG A 206 1.65 -5.47 -22.82
CA ARG A 206 1.95 -4.05 -22.58
C ARG A 206 0.70 -3.17 -22.58
N THR A 207 -0.27 -3.47 -23.44
CA THR A 207 -1.56 -2.76 -23.49
C THR A 207 -2.35 -2.98 -22.19
N ALA A 208 -2.41 -4.23 -21.70
CA ALA A 208 -3.07 -4.56 -20.45
C ALA A 208 -2.39 -3.87 -19.25
N VAL A 209 -1.05 -3.79 -19.23
CA VAL A 209 -0.27 -3.06 -18.22
C VAL A 209 -0.67 -1.59 -18.18
N VAL A 210 -0.75 -0.92 -19.33
CA VAL A 210 -1.15 0.51 -19.42
C VAL A 210 -2.60 0.70 -18.95
N VAL A 211 -3.52 -0.17 -19.38
CA VAL A 211 -4.92 -0.11 -18.96
C VAL A 211 -5.04 -0.29 -17.44
N CYS A 212 -4.34 -1.27 -16.88
CA CYS A 212 -4.30 -1.48 -15.43
C CYS A 212 -3.70 -0.27 -14.68
N ALA A 213 -2.68 0.38 -15.22
CA ALA A 213 -2.08 1.59 -14.64
C ALA A 213 -3.10 2.75 -14.62
N VAL A 214 -3.80 2.98 -15.71
CA VAL A 214 -4.86 4.02 -15.80
C VAL A 214 -5.98 3.72 -14.81
N MET A 215 -6.43 2.47 -14.71
CA MET A 215 -7.45 2.07 -13.74
C MET A 215 -6.99 2.25 -12.28
N ALA A 216 -5.73 1.94 -11.98
CA ALA A 216 -5.16 2.17 -10.65
C ALA A 216 -5.17 3.67 -10.29
N LEU A 217 -4.77 4.54 -11.21
CA LEU A 217 -4.81 5.99 -11.03
C LEU A 217 -6.24 6.50 -10.88
N ALA A 218 -7.19 5.96 -11.64
CA ALA A 218 -8.61 6.31 -11.50
C ALA A 218 -9.17 5.90 -10.12
N LEU A 219 -8.82 4.72 -9.61
CA LEU A 219 -9.19 4.27 -8.27
C LEU A 219 -8.54 5.14 -7.17
N CYS A 220 -7.29 5.56 -7.37
CA CYS A 220 -6.63 6.51 -6.48
C CYS A 220 -7.38 7.84 -6.44
N ALA A 221 -7.66 8.43 -7.60
CA ALA A 221 -8.40 9.69 -7.72
C ALA A 221 -9.80 9.59 -7.11
N GLY A 222 -10.56 8.53 -7.42
CA GLY A 222 -11.90 8.30 -6.86
C GLY A 222 -11.89 8.15 -5.33
N SER A 223 -10.88 7.46 -4.78
CA SER A 223 -10.71 7.36 -3.34
C SER A 223 -10.40 8.71 -2.68
N CYS A 224 -9.56 9.54 -3.32
CA CYS A 224 -9.23 10.87 -2.83
C CYS A 224 -10.42 11.85 -2.93
N ILE A 225 -11.15 11.84 -4.05
CA ILE A 225 -12.36 12.67 -4.24
C ILE A 225 -13.42 12.29 -3.20
N GLY A 226 -13.68 11.00 -3.00
CA GLY A 226 -14.62 10.52 -1.99
C GLY A 226 -14.26 10.91 -0.55
N LEU A 227 -12.96 11.13 -0.26
CA LEU A 227 -12.52 11.68 1.03
C LEU A 227 -12.78 13.18 1.15
N VAL A 228 -12.66 13.93 0.05
CA VAL A 228 -12.83 15.39 0.02
C VAL A 228 -14.31 15.78 0.08
N ASP A 229 -15.15 15.20 -0.78
CA ASP A 229 -16.59 15.52 -0.86
C ASP A 229 -17.30 15.32 0.48
N ARG A 230 -17.08 14.17 1.10
CA ARG A 230 -17.75 13.84 2.36
C ARG A 230 -17.32 14.71 3.53
N SER A 231 -16.11 15.24 3.51
CA SER A 231 -15.65 16.18 4.53
C SER A 231 -16.33 17.57 4.38
N GLN A 232 -16.89 17.88 3.22
CA GLN A 232 -17.68 19.09 2.98
C GLN A 232 -19.12 18.93 3.45
N ASP A 233 -19.78 17.82 3.14
CA ASP A 233 -21.14 17.50 3.58
C ASP A 233 -21.30 17.60 5.11
N GLU A 234 -20.29 17.15 5.87
CA GLU A 234 -20.34 17.21 7.34
C GLU A 234 -20.17 18.63 7.90
N ARG A 235 -19.40 19.49 7.22
CA ARG A 235 -19.29 20.91 7.63
C ARG A 235 -20.56 21.68 7.41
N GLU A 236 -21.31 21.37 6.36
CA GLU A 236 -22.60 21.99 6.08
C GLU A 236 -23.67 21.51 7.07
N GLY A 237 -23.62 20.21 7.46
CA GLY A 237 -24.54 19.63 8.45
C GLY A 237 -24.34 20.17 9.87
N ASP A 238 -23.09 20.34 10.31
CA ASP A 238 -22.76 20.91 11.63
C ASP A 238 -23.11 22.43 11.70
N GLY A 239 -22.89 23.17 10.60
CA GLY A 239 -23.26 24.60 10.53
C GLY A 239 -24.75 24.85 10.53
N ALA A 240 -25.57 23.91 10.02
CA ALA A 240 -27.02 24.03 10.03
C ALA A 240 -27.63 23.72 11.43
N GLN A 241 -26.98 22.92 12.26
CA GLN A 241 -27.45 22.63 13.63
C GLN A 241 -27.13 23.77 14.63
N ASP A 242 -25.99 24.44 14.48
CA ASP A 242 -25.63 25.57 15.35
C ASP A 242 -26.48 26.83 15.05
N GLY A 243 -26.92 27.04 13.82
CA GLY A 243 -27.78 28.17 13.44
C GLY A 243 -29.23 28.07 13.95
N GLY A 244 -29.70 26.89 14.35
CA GLY A 244 -31.07 26.67 14.83
C GLY A 244 -31.26 26.89 16.34
N ALA A 245 -30.19 26.93 17.14
CA ALA A 245 -30.29 27.01 18.59
C ALA A 245 -30.43 28.45 19.13
N ASP A 246 -30.05 29.47 18.37
CA ASP A 246 -30.10 30.86 18.78
C ASP A 246 -31.45 31.54 18.52
N GLY A 247 -32.37 30.89 17.79
CA GLY A 247 -33.72 31.45 17.48
C GLY A 247 -34.85 31.18 18.51
N ALA A 248 -34.57 30.43 19.59
CA ALA A 248 -35.63 30.00 20.54
C ALA A 248 -35.51 30.65 21.94
N LYS A 249 -34.89 31.82 22.03
CA LYS A 249 -34.93 32.64 23.26
C LYS A 249 -35.51 34.02 22.95
N ILE A 250 -36.83 34.11 22.88
CA ILE A 250 -37.65 35.32 23.12
C ILE A 250 -38.79 34.93 24.01
#